data_8c2f7e3cc3a65991691ee43bc81cec1e
#
_entry.id   8c2f7e3cc3a65991691ee43bc81cec1e
#
_cell.length_a   1.000
_cell.length_b   1.000
_cell.length_c   1.000
_cell.angle_alpha   90.00
_cell.angle_beta   90.00
_cell.angle_gamma   90.00
#
_symmetry.space_group_name_H-M   'P 1'
#
loop_
_entity.id
_entity.type
_entity.pdbx_description
1 polymer ?
#
loop_
_entity_poly.entity_id
_entity_poly.type
_entity_poly.pdbx_seq_one_letter_code
_entity_poly.pdbx_strand_id
1 'polypeptide(L)'
;MKKKYPILSLLFFISIGVFSQGNANDKDTSSKKPEPPKDRNMFGLHIPRGLKVNSPDVTDGYVLFAVPNSASFYLVNRRGEVVHEWKGNYAVLGGYLQNDGSIIQNAVDPDFPVFAGGGEAGRIQKISWDSKMQWDFEYANEEYLHHHDFAVMPNGHILAIAWEDKTAQEVVMAGRKPNMIPKAGLWPDKIVEIEPDGARGGKIVWEWHIWDHLIQDYDTKKMNYGKPADHPELLDFNVGDTVPPMISQDSMDVLHKQGRAWRNQTPENEGSEVYHFNAIKYNADLDQIVFSSPNLSEIFIIDHSTTTKEAAGHKGGRSGKGGDFLYRWGNPQNYHHGDSTDEKLFGQHDIRWIEKGKPGEGHLTVFDNDIPNAAHMPYSAVYELSPPVDTKGNYFLEKNGTFGPEKPVWVYMAPDTLSFWGSFVSGAQRMA
;
A
#
# COMPACT_ATOMS: atom_id res chain seq x y z
N MET A 1 21.01 -32.79 -12.69
CA MET A 1 21.42 -31.65 -13.52
C MET A 1 20.44 -30.54 -13.25
N LYS A 2 20.80 -29.61 -12.36
CA LYS A 2 19.94 -28.45 -11.99
C LYS A 2 20.09 -27.39 -13.07
N LYS A 3 19.06 -27.11 -13.84
CA LYS A 3 19.01 -25.96 -14.75
C LYS A 3 18.74 -24.72 -13.91
N LYS A 4 19.75 -23.86 -13.80
CA LYS A 4 19.59 -22.50 -13.29
C LYS A 4 18.92 -21.68 -14.38
N TYR A 5 17.74 -21.15 -14.12
CA TYR A 5 17.15 -20.07 -14.91
C TYR A 5 17.67 -18.74 -14.35
N PRO A 6 18.17 -17.83 -15.18
CA PRO A 6 18.52 -16.50 -14.69
C PRO A 6 17.23 -15.74 -14.39
N ILE A 7 17.10 -15.27 -13.16
CA ILE A 7 16.07 -14.30 -12.77
C ILE A 7 16.39 -13.02 -13.50
N LEU A 8 15.58 -12.67 -14.47
CA LEU A 8 15.62 -11.40 -15.16
C LEU A 8 14.85 -10.41 -14.28
N SER A 9 15.58 -9.65 -13.46
CA SER A 9 15.00 -8.51 -12.73
C SER A 9 14.47 -7.51 -13.74
N LEU A 10 13.16 -7.51 -13.96
CA LEU A 10 12.48 -6.54 -14.81
C LEU A 10 12.31 -5.26 -14.01
N LEU A 11 13.28 -4.37 -14.14
CA LEU A 11 13.21 -2.99 -13.64
C LEU A 11 12.08 -2.26 -14.36
N PHE A 12 10.95 -2.06 -13.69
CA PHE A 12 9.86 -1.25 -14.20
C PHE A 12 10.24 0.23 -14.12
N PHE A 13 10.26 0.86 -15.27
CA PHE A 13 10.53 2.28 -15.41
C PHE A 13 9.24 3.09 -15.20
N ILE A 14 9.17 3.84 -14.12
CA ILE A 14 8.23 4.95 -14.01
C ILE A 14 8.94 6.18 -14.59
N SER A 15 8.59 6.57 -15.80
CA SER A 15 9.05 7.83 -16.33
C SER A 15 8.21 8.97 -15.77
N ILE A 16 8.69 9.61 -14.71
CA ILE A 16 8.19 10.90 -14.27
C ILE A 16 8.74 11.94 -15.23
N GLY A 17 7.89 12.52 -16.05
CA GLY A 17 8.25 13.65 -16.92
C GLY A 17 8.58 14.87 -16.07
N VAL A 18 9.86 15.19 -15.95
CA VAL A 18 10.31 16.45 -15.33
C VAL A 18 10.00 17.58 -16.30
N PHE A 19 9.10 18.47 -15.95
CA PHE A 19 8.97 19.77 -16.60
C PHE A 19 10.06 20.68 -16.04
N SER A 20 11.08 21.00 -16.86
CA SER A 20 12.04 22.06 -16.54
C SER A 20 11.33 23.40 -16.53
N GLN A 21 11.45 24.16 -15.44
CA GLN A 21 11.11 25.57 -15.42
C GLN A 21 12.12 26.33 -16.31
N GLY A 22 11.70 26.71 -17.50
CA GLY A 22 12.44 27.62 -18.34
C GLY A 22 12.37 29.04 -17.81
N ASN A 23 13.49 29.69 -17.66
CA ASN A 23 13.62 31.11 -17.35
C ASN A 23 12.87 31.97 -18.36
N ALA A 24 12.00 32.84 -17.85
CA ALA A 24 11.33 33.87 -18.62
C ALA A 24 12.31 35.00 -18.95
N ASN A 25 12.76 35.04 -20.18
CA ASN A 25 13.15 36.29 -20.89
C ASN A 25 13.39 35.93 -22.35
N ASP A 26 12.36 36.01 -23.16
CA ASP A 26 12.46 36.47 -24.56
C ASP A 26 11.10 36.99 -25.02
N LYS A 27 11.14 38.21 -25.54
CA LYS A 27 9.99 38.90 -26.08
C LYS A 27 9.82 38.53 -27.55
N ASP A 28 8.55 38.34 -27.90
CA ASP A 28 7.94 38.55 -29.19
C ASP A 28 8.06 37.44 -30.25
N THR A 29 6.95 36.85 -30.60
CA THR A 29 6.20 36.97 -31.87
C THR A 29 5.20 35.83 -32.04
N SER A 30 3.98 36.21 -32.47
CA SER A 30 2.89 35.41 -33.03
C SER A 30 2.28 34.28 -32.16
N SER A 31 1.12 34.61 -31.61
CA SER A 31 0.19 33.75 -30.91
C SER A 31 -0.37 32.60 -31.76
N LYS A 32 0.33 31.50 -31.84
CA LYS A 32 -0.34 30.20 -31.99
C LYS A 32 -0.52 29.63 -30.59
N LYS A 33 -1.78 29.53 -30.13
CA LYS A 33 -2.11 28.68 -28.95
C LYS A 33 -1.43 27.34 -29.20
N PRO A 34 -0.67 26.80 -28.22
CA PRO A 34 -0.13 25.46 -28.36
C PRO A 34 -1.28 24.50 -28.62
N GLU A 35 -1.21 23.72 -29.66
CA GLU A 35 -2.12 22.62 -29.88
C GLU A 35 -2.07 21.73 -28.63
N PRO A 36 -3.23 21.27 -28.12
CA PRO A 36 -3.24 20.35 -27.01
C PRO A 36 -2.38 19.14 -27.38
N PRO A 37 -1.61 18.57 -26.41
CA PRO A 37 -0.74 17.44 -26.70
C PRO A 37 -1.58 16.33 -27.34
N LYS A 38 -1.13 15.88 -28.51
CA LYS A 38 -1.77 14.77 -29.22
C LYS A 38 -1.89 13.60 -28.26
N ASP A 39 -3.04 12.94 -28.24
CA ASP A 39 -3.37 11.79 -27.38
C ASP A 39 -2.42 10.60 -27.64
N ARG A 40 -1.19 10.71 -27.19
CA ARG A 40 -0.17 9.67 -27.32
C ARG A 40 0.47 9.40 -25.97
N ASN A 41 0.64 8.11 -25.64
CA ASN A 41 1.44 7.71 -24.49
C ASN A 41 2.94 7.90 -24.79
N MET A 42 3.80 7.57 -23.80
CA MET A 42 5.26 7.64 -23.93
C MET A 42 5.83 6.82 -25.11
N PHE A 43 5.07 5.85 -25.61
CA PHE A 43 5.44 5.02 -26.76
C PHE A 43 4.91 5.60 -28.10
N GLY A 44 4.33 6.80 -28.08
CA GLY A 44 3.75 7.44 -29.27
C GLY A 44 2.43 6.83 -29.73
N LEU A 45 1.84 5.93 -28.97
CA LEU A 45 0.56 5.30 -29.27
C LEU A 45 -0.59 6.24 -28.95
N HIS A 46 -1.61 6.26 -29.81
CA HIS A 46 -2.84 7.00 -29.56
C HIS A 46 -3.62 6.31 -28.44
N ILE A 47 -3.73 6.96 -27.29
CA ILE A 47 -4.61 6.53 -26.22
C ILE A 47 -5.90 7.34 -26.30
N PRO A 48 -7.01 6.69 -26.64
CA PRO A 48 -8.29 7.38 -26.65
C PRO A 48 -8.61 7.89 -25.25
N ARG A 49 -9.01 9.15 -25.09
CA ARG A 49 -9.41 9.77 -23.81
C ARG A 49 -10.92 9.86 -23.67
N GLY A 50 -11.38 10.07 -22.45
CA GLY A 50 -12.79 10.19 -22.11
C GLY A 50 -13.52 8.84 -22.03
N LEU A 51 -14.84 8.90 -21.97
CA LEU A 51 -15.69 7.72 -21.88
C LEU A 51 -15.63 6.89 -23.15
N LYS A 52 -15.28 5.61 -23.03
CA LYS A 52 -15.15 4.68 -24.16
C LYS A 52 -16.31 3.71 -24.27
N VAL A 53 -16.76 3.22 -23.12
CA VAL A 53 -17.85 2.27 -23.01
C VAL A 53 -18.82 2.78 -21.96
N ASN A 54 -20.11 2.82 -22.31
CA ASN A 54 -21.19 3.12 -21.40
C ASN A 54 -22.30 2.10 -21.64
N SER A 55 -22.19 0.96 -20.99
CA SER A 55 -23.20 -0.10 -21.09
C SER A 55 -24.44 0.29 -20.28
N PRO A 56 -25.65 -0.13 -20.71
CA PRO A 56 -26.87 0.01 -19.90
C PRO A 56 -26.76 -0.71 -18.55
N ASP A 57 -25.92 -1.75 -18.46
CA ASP A 57 -25.74 -2.56 -17.25
C ASP A 57 -24.75 -1.97 -16.24
N VAL A 58 -24.17 -0.79 -16.55
CA VAL A 58 -23.29 -0.08 -15.59
C VAL A 58 -24.11 0.43 -14.42
N THR A 59 -23.65 0.12 -13.20
CA THR A 59 -24.25 0.64 -11.96
C THR A 59 -24.34 2.15 -11.97
N ASP A 60 -25.48 2.70 -11.54
CA ASP A 60 -25.62 4.15 -11.37
C ASP A 60 -24.69 4.67 -10.26
N GLY A 61 -24.14 5.85 -10.49
CA GLY A 61 -23.24 6.47 -9.52
C GLY A 61 -22.21 7.39 -10.17
N TYR A 62 -21.18 7.62 -9.40
CA TYR A 62 -20.07 8.50 -9.76
C TYR A 62 -18.75 7.78 -9.55
N VAL A 63 -17.73 8.18 -10.31
CA VAL A 63 -16.34 7.75 -10.11
C VAL A 63 -15.56 8.89 -9.49
N LEU A 64 -14.98 8.64 -8.34
CA LEU A 64 -14.02 9.53 -7.68
C LEU A 64 -12.61 9.11 -8.08
N PHE A 65 -11.77 10.04 -8.53
CA PHE A 65 -10.37 9.77 -8.82
C PHE A 65 -9.49 11.01 -8.66
N ALA A 66 -8.21 10.77 -8.39
CA ALA A 66 -7.16 11.78 -8.46
C ALA A 66 -6.33 11.59 -9.73
N VAL A 67 -5.77 12.68 -10.23
CA VAL A 67 -4.76 12.62 -11.29
C VAL A 67 -3.39 12.60 -10.63
N PRO A 68 -2.52 11.62 -10.91
CA PRO A 68 -1.18 11.56 -10.33
C PRO A 68 -0.43 12.89 -10.49
N ASN A 69 0.27 13.30 -9.43
CA ASN A 69 1.01 14.57 -9.35
C ASN A 69 0.13 15.84 -9.45
N SER A 70 -1.18 15.73 -9.34
CA SER A 70 -2.07 16.88 -9.20
C SER A 70 -2.53 17.05 -7.76
N ALA A 71 -2.99 18.24 -7.40
CA ALA A 71 -3.58 18.53 -6.10
C ALA A 71 -5.13 18.43 -6.12
N SER A 72 -5.71 17.77 -7.10
CA SER A 72 -7.16 17.74 -7.30
C SER A 72 -7.72 16.34 -7.31
N PHE A 73 -8.92 16.21 -6.72
CA PHE A 73 -9.82 15.08 -6.95
C PHE A 73 -10.97 15.49 -7.85
N TYR A 74 -11.45 14.56 -8.65
CA TYR A 74 -12.57 14.74 -9.57
C TYR A 74 -13.66 13.72 -9.32
N LEU A 75 -14.91 14.19 -9.35
CA LEU A 75 -16.08 13.34 -9.36
C LEU A 75 -16.69 13.37 -10.77
N VAL A 76 -16.85 12.21 -11.39
CA VAL A 76 -17.29 12.06 -12.78
C VAL A 76 -18.56 11.22 -12.81
N ASN A 77 -19.55 11.67 -13.58
CA ASN A 77 -20.79 10.92 -13.78
C ASN A 77 -20.66 9.84 -14.86
N ARG A 78 -21.72 9.05 -15.07
CA ARG A 78 -21.78 7.98 -16.09
C ARG A 78 -21.57 8.48 -17.54
N ARG A 79 -21.74 9.79 -17.81
CA ARG A 79 -21.47 10.36 -19.14
C ARG A 79 -20.03 10.80 -19.33
N GLY A 80 -19.17 10.59 -18.32
CA GLY A 80 -17.78 11.02 -18.36
C GLY A 80 -17.61 12.53 -18.12
N GLU A 81 -18.61 13.21 -17.58
CA GLU A 81 -18.59 14.63 -17.27
C GLU A 81 -18.09 14.85 -15.84
N VAL A 82 -17.14 15.76 -15.64
CA VAL A 82 -16.72 16.21 -14.30
C VAL A 82 -17.86 17.01 -13.69
N VAL A 83 -18.41 16.50 -12.59
CA VAL A 83 -19.53 17.13 -11.87
C VAL A 83 -19.07 17.87 -10.63
N HIS A 84 -17.90 17.54 -10.12
CA HIS A 84 -17.26 18.25 -9.01
C HIS A 84 -15.74 18.08 -9.02
N GLU A 85 -15.02 19.07 -8.44
CA GLU A 85 -13.58 19.08 -8.26
C GLU A 85 -13.25 19.61 -6.87
N TRP A 86 -12.44 18.85 -6.08
CA TRP A 86 -11.80 19.34 -4.87
C TRP A 86 -10.37 19.72 -5.18
N LYS A 87 -9.94 20.91 -4.73
CA LYS A 87 -8.57 21.44 -4.92
C LYS A 87 -7.85 21.50 -3.59
N GLY A 88 -6.75 20.77 -3.49
CA GLY A 88 -5.81 20.83 -2.37
C GLY A 88 -4.59 21.69 -2.67
N ASN A 89 -3.58 21.58 -1.79
CA ASN A 89 -2.32 22.33 -1.88
C ASN A 89 -1.14 21.47 -2.32
N TYR A 90 -1.26 20.14 -2.19
CA TYR A 90 -0.19 19.17 -2.41
C TYR A 90 -0.65 18.11 -3.41
N ALA A 91 0.31 17.47 -4.07
CA ALA A 91 0.02 16.30 -4.88
C ALA A 91 -0.63 15.18 -4.02
N VAL A 92 -1.66 14.54 -4.56
CA VAL A 92 -2.43 13.53 -3.82
C VAL A 92 -2.12 12.13 -4.32
N LEU A 93 -2.14 11.16 -3.40
CA LEU A 93 -2.06 9.72 -3.73
C LEU A 93 -3.44 9.09 -3.77
N GLY A 94 -4.24 9.30 -2.75
CA GLY A 94 -5.56 8.69 -2.61
C GLY A 94 -6.44 9.50 -1.66
N GLY A 95 -7.74 9.15 -1.60
CA GLY A 95 -8.65 9.81 -0.69
C GLY A 95 -10.06 9.21 -0.71
N TYR A 96 -10.83 9.58 0.30
CA TYR A 96 -12.15 9.03 0.58
C TYR A 96 -13.17 10.15 0.73
N LEU A 97 -14.22 10.10 -0.10
CA LEU A 97 -15.37 10.99 -0.01
C LEU A 97 -16.13 10.68 1.28
N GLN A 98 -16.44 11.73 2.04
CA GLN A 98 -17.21 11.65 3.27
C GLN A 98 -18.69 11.96 3.03
N ASN A 99 -19.55 11.53 3.95
CA ASN A 99 -20.99 11.75 3.86
C ASN A 99 -21.40 13.24 3.87
N ASP A 100 -20.55 14.11 4.42
CA ASP A 100 -20.74 15.56 4.43
C ASP A 100 -20.28 16.26 3.13
N GLY A 101 -19.83 15.49 2.14
CA GLY A 101 -19.31 15.97 0.88
C GLY A 101 -17.85 16.45 0.95
N SER A 102 -17.21 16.41 2.12
CA SER A 102 -15.76 16.63 2.22
C SER A 102 -14.98 15.44 1.69
N ILE A 103 -13.72 15.67 1.32
CA ILE A 103 -12.78 14.60 1.01
C ILE A 103 -11.69 14.56 2.09
N ILE A 104 -11.35 13.37 2.59
CA ILE A 104 -10.13 13.15 3.34
C ILE A 104 -9.14 12.49 2.38
N GLN A 105 -7.94 13.03 2.28
CA GLN A 105 -6.90 12.62 1.33
C GLN A 105 -5.55 12.51 2.01
N ASN A 106 -4.71 11.61 1.51
CA ASN A 106 -3.28 11.66 1.75
C ASN A 106 -2.60 12.52 0.68
N ALA A 107 -1.64 13.31 1.09
CA ALA A 107 -0.95 14.25 0.25
C ALA A 107 0.56 14.16 0.43
N VAL A 108 1.29 14.39 -0.66
CA VAL A 108 2.75 14.28 -0.67
C VAL A 108 3.36 15.54 -0.04
N ASP A 109 3.97 15.39 1.12
CA ASP A 109 4.78 16.45 1.73
C ASP A 109 6.04 16.66 0.87
N PRO A 110 6.35 17.90 0.46
CA PRO A 110 7.53 18.14 -0.36
C PRO A 110 8.85 18.06 0.41
N ASP A 111 8.83 18.10 1.74
CA ASP A 111 10.00 18.42 2.55
C ASP A 111 10.44 17.30 3.54
N PHE A 112 9.87 16.09 3.47
CA PHE A 112 10.34 15.00 4.35
C PHE A 112 11.79 14.59 4.04
N PRO A 113 12.64 14.32 5.08
CA PRO A 113 14.08 14.34 4.90
C PRO A 113 14.73 12.98 4.57
N VAL A 114 14.13 11.83 4.91
CA VAL A 114 14.86 10.56 4.98
C VAL A 114 14.31 9.50 4.04
N PHE A 115 13.02 9.22 4.09
CA PHE A 115 12.41 8.05 3.46
C PHE A 115 12.36 8.15 1.93
N ALA A 116 12.43 6.99 1.27
CA ALA A 116 12.39 6.88 -0.19
C ALA A 116 11.69 5.59 -0.60
N GLY A 117 10.59 5.71 -1.34
CA GLY A 117 9.82 4.54 -1.77
C GLY A 117 8.51 4.90 -2.44
N GLY A 118 7.82 3.91 -2.99
CA GLY A 118 6.48 4.10 -3.52
C GLY A 118 5.50 4.50 -2.43
N GLY A 119 4.52 5.34 -2.78
CA GLY A 119 3.46 5.73 -1.85
C GLY A 119 3.83 6.80 -0.82
N GLU A 120 4.99 7.46 -0.94
CA GLU A 120 5.36 8.60 -0.10
C GLU A 120 4.21 9.61 0.01
N ALA A 121 3.80 9.97 1.23
CA ALA A 121 2.77 10.96 1.49
C ALA A 121 3.24 12.00 2.53
N GLY A 122 3.16 11.70 3.81
CA GLY A 122 3.56 12.59 4.89
C GLY A 122 2.47 13.50 5.41
N ARG A 123 1.36 13.67 4.69
CA ARG A 123 0.23 14.52 5.12
C ARG A 123 -1.11 13.83 4.95
N ILE A 124 -2.03 14.12 5.88
CA ILE A 124 -3.45 13.75 5.74
C ILE A 124 -4.26 15.04 5.83
N GLN A 125 -5.15 15.26 4.86
CA GLN A 125 -5.90 16.50 4.74
C GLN A 125 -7.40 16.24 4.64
N LYS A 126 -8.22 17.09 5.30
CA LYS A 126 -9.67 17.15 5.09
C LYS A 126 -10.02 18.44 4.36
N ILE A 127 -10.67 18.32 3.22
CA ILE A 127 -11.06 19.43 2.34
C ILE A 127 -12.59 19.41 2.19
N SER A 128 -13.23 20.55 2.45
CA SER A 128 -14.68 20.68 2.28
C SER A 128 -15.11 20.59 0.83
N TRP A 129 -16.45 20.44 0.59
CA TRP A 129 -17.03 20.50 -0.75
C TRP A 129 -16.58 21.75 -1.53
N ASP A 130 -16.49 22.91 -0.87
CA ASP A 130 -16.04 24.17 -1.48
C ASP A 130 -14.53 24.31 -1.61
N SER A 131 -13.78 23.23 -1.51
CA SER A 131 -12.31 23.20 -1.57
C SER A 131 -11.61 24.04 -0.49
N LYS A 132 -12.23 24.19 0.69
CA LYS A 132 -11.61 24.84 1.85
C LYS A 132 -10.92 23.79 2.71
N MET A 133 -9.64 24.03 3.03
CA MET A 133 -8.89 23.21 3.98
C MET A 133 -9.55 23.27 5.35
N GLN A 134 -10.00 22.14 5.86
CA GLN A 134 -10.62 22.01 7.20
C GLN A 134 -9.62 21.46 8.21
N TRP A 135 -8.73 20.55 7.78
CA TRP A 135 -7.71 19.94 8.60
C TRP A 135 -6.52 19.53 7.72
N ASP A 136 -5.30 19.75 8.21
CA ASP A 136 -4.04 19.46 7.51
C ASP A 136 -3.01 18.98 8.51
N PHE A 137 -2.88 17.67 8.66
CA PHE A 137 -2.01 17.03 9.61
C PHE A 137 -0.75 16.51 8.93
N GLU A 138 0.40 16.88 9.44
CA GLU A 138 1.71 16.40 9.00
C GLU A 138 2.16 15.24 9.88
N TYR A 139 2.48 14.11 9.25
CA TYR A 139 3.06 12.93 9.89
C TYR A 139 4.30 12.51 9.13
N ALA A 140 5.32 13.35 9.19
CA ALA A 140 6.57 13.23 8.47
C ALA A 140 7.70 13.90 9.24
N ASN A 141 8.79 13.17 9.49
CA ASN A 141 10.04 13.70 10.06
C ASN A 141 11.20 12.75 9.75
N GLU A 142 12.30 12.81 10.52
CA GLU A 142 13.46 11.92 10.36
C GLU A 142 13.18 10.50 10.87
N GLU A 143 12.20 10.29 11.74
CA GLU A 143 11.91 9.02 12.43
C GLU A 143 10.76 8.24 11.80
N TYR A 144 9.83 8.93 11.12
CA TYR A 144 8.66 8.31 10.50
C TYR A 144 8.10 9.12 9.34
N LEU A 145 7.41 8.40 8.43
CA LEU A 145 6.70 9.00 7.30
C LEU A 145 5.40 8.24 7.02
N HIS A 146 4.24 8.96 7.04
CA HIS A 146 2.99 8.42 6.50
C HIS A 146 3.12 8.11 5.01
N HIS A 147 2.62 6.95 4.59
CA HIS A 147 2.64 6.51 3.19
C HIS A 147 1.38 5.75 2.81
N HIS A 148 1.16 5.58 1.51
CA HIS A 148 0.14 4.79 0.82
C HIS A 148 -1.30 5.06 1.21
N ASP A 149 -1.80 4.53 2.33
CA ASP A 149 -3.24 4.48 2.62
C ASP A 149 -3.56 4.81 4.08
N PHE A 150 -4.80 5.16 4.32
CA PHE A 150 -5.37 5.40 5.63
C PHE A 150 -6.82 4.92 5.68
N ALA A 151 -7.37 4.72 6.87
CA ALA A 151 -8.78 4.40 7.06
C ALA A 151 -9.44 5.41 8.00
N VAL A 152 -10.64 5.89 7.62
CA VAL A 152 -11.45 6.76 8.48
C VAL A 152 -12.32 5.89 9.35
N MET A 153 -12.20 6.05 10.67
CA MET A 153 -12.98 5.32 11.65
C MET A 153 -14.33 6.00 11.92
N PRO A 154 -15.35 5.25 12.42
CA PRO A 154 -16.67 5.83 12.72
C PRO A 154 -16.67 6.95 13.77
N ASN A 155 -15.67 6.95 14.67
CA ASN A 155 -15.46 8.02 15.67
C ASN A 155 -14.79 9.27 15.09
N GLY A 156 -14.40 9.26 13.81
CA GLY A 156 -13.69 10.33 13.12
C GLY A 156 -12.18 10.30 13.26
N HIS A 157 -11.62 9.33 13.98
CA HIS A 157 -10.19 9.10 14.00
C HIS A 157 -9.69 8.53 12.67
N ILE A 158 -8.39 8.59 12.45
CA ILE A 158 -7.74 8.12 11.23
C ILE A 158 -6.71 7.04 11.60
N LEU A 159 -6.85 5.85 11.05
CA LEU A 159 -5.77 4.86 11.04
C LEU A 159 -4.87 5.14 9.83
N ALA A 160 -3.58 5.29 10.04
CA ALA A 160 -2.62 5.60 8.99
C ALA A 160 -1.45 4.62 9.02
N ILE A 161 -0.99 4.20 7.84
CA ILE A 161 0.24 3.43 7.66
C ILE A 161 1.42 4.41 7.64
N ALA A 162 2.51 4.05 8.29
CA ALA A 162 3.75 4.84 8.25
C ALA A 162 4.98 3.93 8.30
N TRP A 163 6.06 4.36 7.66
CA TRP A 163 7.38 3.81 7.93
C TRP A 163 7.93 4.37 9.23
N GLU A 164 8.76 3.59 9.89
CA GLU A 164 9.61 4.04 11.00
C GLU A 164 11.08 3.70 10.70
N ASP A 165 12.01 4.58 11.09
CA ASP A 165 13.44 4.35 10.88
C ASP A 165 14.02 3.41 11.95
N LYS A 166 14.73 2.38 11.51
CA LYS A 166 15.51 1.46 12.35
C LYS A 166 16.94 1.40 11.85
N THR A 167 17.86 1.83 12.67
CA THR A 167 19.28 1.79 12.36
C THR A 167 19.78 0.38 12.03
N ALA A 168 20.81 0.26 11.22
CA ALA A 168 21.43 -1.05 10.92
C ALA A 168 21.85 -1.81 12.19
N GLN A 169 22.23 -1.09 13.26
CA GLN A 169 22.58 -1.72 14.54
C GLN A 169 21.36 -2.35 15.22
N GLU A 170 20.22 -1.67 15.26
CA GLU A 170 18.96 -2.22 15.80
C GLU A 170 18.51 -3.43 15.01
N VAL A 171 18.64 -3.38 13.67
CA VAL A 171 18.29 -4.49 12.77
C VAL A 171 19.15 -5.73 13.03
N VAL A 172 20.47 -5.56 13.22
CA VAL A 172 21.38 -6.65 13.64
C VAL A 172 20.99 -7.18 15.02
N MET A 173 20.66 -6.29 15.95
CA MET A 173 20.27 -6.69 17.30
C MET A 173 18.95 -7.44 17.33
N ALA A 174 18.04 -7.17 16.41
CA ALA A 174 16.78 -7.89 16.24
C ALA A 174 16.94 -9.22 15.48
N GLY A 175 18.14 -9.56 14.96
CA GLY A 175 18.43 -10.89 14.41
C GLY A 175 18.20 -11.05 12.91
N ARG A 176 18.23 -9.95 12.13
CA ARG A 176 18.22 -10.05 10.67
C ARG A 176 19.56 -10.55 10.15
N LYS A 177 19.54 -11.35 9.09
CA LYS A 177 20.73 -11.87 8.43
C LYS A 177 21.57 -10.72 7.83
N PRO A 178 22.90 -10.70 8.00
CA PRO A 178 23.73 -9.56 7.59
C PRO A 178 23.65 -9.18 6.10
N ASN A 179 23.42 -10.15 5.23
CA ASN A 179 23.27 -9.92 3.78
C ASN A 179 21.87 -9.38 3.38
N MET A 180 21.00 -9.15 4.36
CA MET A 180 19.66 -8.57 4.20
C MET A 180 19.53 -7.20 4.87
N ILE A 181 20.66 -6.60 5.30
CA ILE A 181 20.66 -5.32 6.02
C ILE A 181 21.30 -4.24 5.14
N PRO A 182 20.52 -3.26 4.67
CA PRO A 182 21.07 -2.07 4.02
C PRO A 182 21.95 -1.28 4.99
N LYS A 183 22.86 -0.48 4.46
CA LYS A 183 23.80 0.31 5.28
C LYS A 183 23.06 1.37 6.13
N ALA A 184 21.99 1.95 5.61
CA ALA A 184 21.15 2.89 6.33
C ALA A 184 20.24 2.24 7.40
N GLY A 185 20.03 0.92 7.33
CA GLY A 185 19.06 0.24 8.19
C GLY A 185 17.80 -0.13 7.45
N LEU A 186 16.68 -0.27 8.16
CA LEU A 186 15.38 -0.65 7.58
C LEU A 186 14.30 0.37 7.94
N TRP A 187 13.28 0.42 7.12
CA TRP A 187 12.05 1.17 7.34
C TRP A 187 10.85 0.22 7.47
N PRO A 188 10.71 -0.49 8.60
CA PRO A 188 9.54 -1.31 8.85
C PRO A 188 8.28 -0.44 8.96
N ASP A 189 7.15 -1.07 8.66
CA ASP A 189 5.85 -0.42 8.73
C ASP A 189 5.29 -0.40 10.14
N LYS A 190 4.53 0.65 10.46
CA LYS A 190 3.67 0.76 11.64
C LYS A 190 2.30 1.30 11.25
N ILE A 191 1.33 1.11 12.14
CA ILE A 191 -0.02 1.66 12.02
C ILE A 191 -0.26 2.55 13.22
N VAL A 192 -0.76 3.77 12.98
CA VAL A 192 -1.09 4.73 14.03
C VAL A 192 -2.55 5.14 13.96
N GLU A 193 -3.21 5.31 15.11
CA GLU A 193 -4.52 5.96 15.21
C GLU A 193 -4.35 7.41 15.62
N ILE A 194 -4.85 8.31 14.79
CA ILE A 194 -4.76 9.75 14.94
C ILE A 194 -6.13 10.29 15.33
N GLU A 195 -6.21 10.94 16.50
CA GLU A 195 -7.34 11.77 16.90
C GLU A 195 -7.09 13.20 16.36
N PRO A 196 -7.86 13.68 15.35
CA PRO A 196 -7.70 15.04 14.84
C PRO A 196 -7.96 16.09 15.91
N ASP A 197 -7.09 17.12 15.99
CA ASP A 197 -7.22 18.22 16.94
C ASP A 197 -7.02 19.58 16.24
N GLY A 198 -8.07 20.41 16.26
CA GLY A 198 -8.07 21.72 15.60
C GLY A 198 -7.86 21.62 14.08
N ALA A 199 -7.23 22.64 13.50
CA ALA A 199 -7.04 22.73 12.05
C ALA A 199 -5.77 22.03 11.53
N ARG A 200 -4.79 21.76 12.40
CA ARG A 200 -3.49 21.18 12.02
C ARG A 200 -2.95 20.17 13.03
N GLY A 201 -3.59 20.03 14.18
CA GLY A 201 -3.17 19.13 15.24
C GLY A 201 -3.69 17.72 15.03
N GLY A 202 -3.02 16.77 15.69
CA GLY A 202 -3.44 15.39 15.81
C GLY A 202 -2.72 14.76 16.99
N LYS A 203 -3.42 13.90 17.71
CA LYS A 203 -2.85 13.13 18.80
C LYS A 203 -2.81 11.68 18.42
N ILE A 204 -1.67 11.04 18.54
CA ILE A 204 -1.55 9.61 18.41
C ILE A 204 -2.14 8.98 19.67
N VAL A 205 -3.19 8.20 19.52
CA VAL A 205 -3.94 7.58 20.64
C VAL A 205 -3.73 6.09 20.72
N TRP A 206 -3.26 5.46 19.64
CA TRP A 206 -2.91 4.06 19.56
C TRP A 206 -1.84 3.85 18.48
N GLU A 207 -0.92 2.88 18.70
CA GLU A 207 0.12 2.48 17.76
C GLU A 207 0.30 0.97 17.78
N TRP A 208 0.60 0.41 16.60
CA TRP A 208 1.03 -0.95 16.38
C TRP A 208 2.24 -0.96 15.45
N HIS A 209 3.28 -1.73 15.79
CA HIS A 209 4.52 -1.80 15.04
C HIS A 209 4.79 -3.23 14.62
N ILE A 210 5.02 -3.47 13.32
CA ILE A 210 5.44 -4.80 12.86
C ILE A 210 6.72 -5.26 13.56
N TRP A 211 7.54 -4.30 13.99
CA TRP A 211 8.79 -4.51 14.72
C TRP A 211 8.63 -5.30 16.02
N ASP A 212 7.50 -5.22 16.67
CA ASP A 212 7.21 -5.90 17.93
C ASP A 212 6.74 -7.35 17.72
N HIS A 213 6.46 -7.76 16.46
CA HIS A 213 5.88 -9.06 16.11
C HIS A 213 6.80 -9.89 15.21
N LEU A 214 8.12 -9.73 15.38
CA LEU A 214 9.15 -10.41 14.60
C LEU A 214 9.60 -11.71 15.28
N ILE A 215 9.78 -12.77 14.49
CA ILE A 215 10.43 -14.02 14.87
C ILE A 215 11.57 -14.31 13.92
N GLN A 216 12.61 -15.05 14.36
CA GLN A 216 13.71 -15.47 13.50
C GLN A 216 14.37 -16.75 14.02
N ASP A 217 14.89 -17.57 13.12
CA ASP A 217 15.57 -18.83 13.42
C ASP A 217 17.10 -18.80 13.17
N TYR A 218 17.65 -17.59 12.89
CA TYR A 218 19.03 -17.38 12.51
C TYR A 218 19.99 -17.28 13.71
N ASP A 219 19.67 -16.43 14.71
CA ASP A 219 20.54 -16.18 15.86
C ASP A 219 19.86 -16.61 17.16
N THR A 220 20.31 -17.75 17.70
CA THR A 220 19.78 -18.35 18.95
C THR A 220 19.94 -17.48 20.20
N LYS A 221 20.71 -16.39 20.13
CA LYS A 221 20.98 -15.50 21.27
C LYS A 221 19.99 -14.34 21.36
N LYS A 222 19.12 -14.18 20.36
CA LYS A 222 18.13 -13.09 20.32
C LYS A 222 16.85 -13.48 21.04
N MET A 223 16.17 -12.50 21.61
CA MET A 223 14.93 -12.73 22.39
C MET A 223 13.79 -13.27 21.53
N ASN A 224 13.72 -12.87 20.26
CA ASN A 224 12.74 -13.30 19.27
C ASN A 224 13.17 -14.57 18.51
N TYR A 225 14.14 -15.33 19.04
CA TYR A 225 14.53 -16.60 18.44
C TYR A 225 13.43 -17.64 18.59
N GLY A 226 13.03 -18.23 17.47
CA GLY A 226 12.02 -19.28 17.40
C GLY A 226 11.92 -19.84 15.98
N LYS A 227 11.02 -20.78 15.78
CA LYS A 227 10.77 -21.36 14.45
C LYS A 227 9.56 -20.68 13.82
N PRO A 228 9.70 -19.96 12.70
CA PRO A 228 8.55 -19.32 12.04
C PRO A 228 7.40 -20.27 11.75
N ALA A 229 7.66 -21.55 11.42
CA ALA A 229 6.63 -22.54 11.19
C ALA A 229 5.75 -22.86 12.42
N ASP A 230 6.28 -22.69 13.62
CA ASP A 230 5.53 -22.92 14.86
C ASP A 230 4.73 -21.65 15.29
N HIS A 231 4.96 -20.52 14.63
CA HIS A 231 4.44 -19.19 14.98
C HIS A 231 3.92 -18.42 13.76
N PRO A 232 2.87 -18.90 13.08
CA PRO A 232 2.29 -18.22 11.94
C PRO A 232 1.66 -16.85 12.30
N GLU A 233 1.45 -16.57 13.59
CA GLU A 233 0.99 -15.29 14.12
C GLU A 233 2.08 -14.21 14.16
N LEU A 234 3.35 -14.55 13.85
CA LEU A 234 4.49 -13.62 13.82
C LEU A 234 5.07 -13.53 12.41
N LEU A 235 5.82 -12.48 12.14
CA LEU A 235 6.55 -12.31 10.89
C LEU A 235 7.97 -12.86 11.01
N ASP A 236 8.37 -13.75 10.10
CA ASP A 236 9.79 -14.13 9.97
C ASP A 236 10.61 -12.90 9.56
N PHE A 237 11.51 -12.46 10.44
CA PHE A 237 12.35 -11.29 10.18
C PHE A 237 13.32 -11.50 9.02
N ASN A 238 13.57 -12.73 8.63
CA ASN A 238 14.47 -13.09 7.55
C ASN A 238 13.75 -13.48 6.24
N VAL A 239 12.48 -13.10 6.11
CA VAL A 239 11.75 -13.18 4.84
C VAL A 239 12.20 -12.08 3.88
N GLY A 240 12.08 -12.35 2.58
CA GLY A 240 12.43 -11.42 1.50
C GLY A 240 13.81 -11.64 0.90
N ASP A 241 14.23 -10.70 0.06
CA ASP A 241 15.46 -10.79 -0.72
C ASP A 241 16.68 -10.27 0.03
N THR A 242 17.86 -10.66 -0.44
CA THR A 242 19.13 -10.08 -0.01
C THR A 242 19.29 -8.68 -0.61
N VAL A 243 19.94 -7.79 0.15
CA VAL A 243 20.25 -6.44 -0.33
C VAL A 243 21.11 -6.54 -1.60
N PRO A 244 20.72 -5.81 -2.66
CA PRO A 244 21.55 -5.78 -3.89
C PRO A 244 22.92 -5.14 -3.63
N PRO A 245 23.91 -5.42 -4.47
CA PRO A 245 25.19 -4.74 -4.37
C PRO A 245 25.02 -3.22 -4.46
N MET A 246 25.61 -2.50 -3.50
CA MET A 246 25.53 -1.05 -3.43
C MET A 246 26.13 -0.40 -4.68
N ILE A 247 25.38 0.45 -5.36
CA ILE A 247 25.87 1.23 -6.50
C ILE A 247 26.67 2.46 -6.03
N SER A 248 27.44 3.07 -6.93
CA SER A 248 28.16 4.31 -6.60
C SER A 248 27.19 5.51 -6.53
N GLN A 249 27.61 6.57 -5.79
CA GLN A 249 26.85 7.82 -5.75
C GLN A 249 26.66 8.42 -7.16
N ASP A 250 27.70 8.38 -8.01
CA ASP A 250 27.58 8.86 -9.40
C ASP A 250 26.49 8.11 -10.18
N SER A 251 26.34 6.80 -9.95
CA SER A 251 25.27 6.00 -10.56
C SER A 251 23.90 6.41 -10.03
N MET A 252 23.76 6.64 -8.72
CA MET A 252 22.54 7.11 -8.11
C MET A 252 22.14 8.50 -8.64
N ASP A 253 23.11 9.42 -8.78
CA ASP A 253 22.87 10.75 -9.35
C ASP A 253 22.38 10.69 -10.80
N VAL A 254 22.86 9.72 -11.58
CA VAL A 254 22.34 9.48 -12.94
C VAL A 254 20.89 9.00 -12.87
N LEU A 255 20.53 8.09 -11.95
CA LEU A 255 19.17 7.63 -11.77
C LEU A 255 18.23 8.78 -11.37
N HIS A 256 18.65 9.65 -10.44
CA HIS A 256 17.89 10.86 -10.07
C HIS A 256 17.66 11.78 -11.26
N LYS A 257 18.71 12.09 -12.06
CA LYS A 257 18.58 12.94 -13.27
C LYS A 257 17.64 12.33 -14.32
N GLN A 258 17.53 11.00 -14.34
CA GLN A 258 16.62 10.27 -15.24
C GLN A 258 15.20 10.14 -14.68
N GLY A 259 14.92 10.59 -13.45
CA GLY A 259 13.66 10.36 -12.75
C GLY A 259 13.40 8.87 -12.43
N ARG A 260 14.45 8.10 -12.22
CA ARG A 260 14.42 6.66 -11.95
C ARG A 260 14.79 6.30 -10.50
N ALA A 261 15.02 7.28 -9.68
CA ALA A 261 15.22 7.14 -8.24
C ALA A 261 14.23 8.02 -7.48
N TRP A 262 13.81 7.58 -6.31
CA TRP A 262 12.99 8.36 -5.40
C TRP A 262 13.78 9.54 -4.86
N ARG A 263 13.10 10.62 -4.43
CA ARG A 263 13.73 11.89 -4.01
C ARG A 263 14.90 11.70 -3.05
N ASN A 264 14.70 10.93 -2.00
CA ASN A 264 15.69 10.72 -0.93
C ASN A 264 16.44 9.39 -1.08
N GLN A 265 16.33 8.71 -2.21
CA GLN A 265 17.03 7.45 -2.45
C GLN A 265 18.52 7.68 -2.55
N THR A 266 19.28 6.87 -1.85
CA THR A 266 20.76 6.88 -1.79
C THR A 266 21.29 5.46 -1.97
N PRO A 267 22.58 5.27 -2.29
CA PRO A 267 23.17 3.92 -2.32
C PRO A 267 23.07 3.19 -0.97
N GLU A 268 23.05 3.91 0.14
CA GLU A 268 23.02 3.35 1.48
C GLU A 268 21.63 2.85 1.89
N ASN A 269 20.55 3.49 1.42
CA ASN A 269 19.19 3.14 1.79
C ASN A 269 18.46 2.27 0.73
N GLU A 270 19.14 1.84 -0.30
CA GLU A 270 18.60 0.89 -1.26
C GLU A 270 18.19 -0.41 -0.55
N GLY A 271 16.90 -0.77 -0.62
CA GLY A 271 16.33 -1.92 0.07
C GLY A 271 15.96 -1.69 1.55
N SER A 272 15.98 -0.44 2.05
CA SER A 272 15.53 -0.13 3.43
C SER A 272 14.01 -0.28 3.58
N GLU A 273 13.24 -0.03 2.54
CA GLU A 273 11.79 -0.25 2.48
C GLU A 273 11.54 -1.74 2.19
N VAL A 274 11.02 -2.48 3.20
CA VAL A 274 11.02 -3.96 3.14
C VAL A 274 9.64 -4.58 3.01
N TYR A 275 8.62 -4.07 3.70
CA TYR A 275 7.31 -4.73 3.74
C TYR A 275 6.25 -4.05 2.87
N HIS A 276 6.35 -2.74 2.70
CA HIS A 276 5.53 -1.97 1.77
C HIS A 276 4.03 -2.13 2.00
N PHE A 277 3.54 -1.80 3.21
CA PHE A 277 2.10 -1.83 3.46
C PHE A 277 1.39 -0.81 2.57
N ASN A 278 0.48 -1.25 1.71
CA ASN A 278 -0.10 -0.41 0.67
C ASN A 278 -1.61 -0.20 0.75
N ALA A 279 -2.29 -0.87 1.66
CA ALA A 279 -3.72 -0.68 1.90
C ALA A 279 -4.07 -1.00 3.36
N ILE A 280 -5.03 -0.25 3.93
CA ILE A 280 -5.54 -0.45 5.30
C ILE A 280 -7.04 -0.20 5.35
N LYS A 281 -7.78 -1.06 6.05
CA LYS A 281 -9.21 -0.83 6.36
C LYS A 281 -9.53 -1.30 7.78
N TYR A 282 -10.58 -0.71 8.33
CA TYR A 282 -11.07 -0.97 9.68
C TYR A 282 -12.45 -1.61 9.66
N ASN A 283 -12.63 -2.64 10.48
CA ASN A 283 -13.91 -3.29 10.74
C ASN A 283 -14.40 -2.93 12.15
N ALA A 284 -15.40 -2.06 12.23
CA ALA A 284 -15.91 -1.56 13.51
C ALA A 284 -16.70 -2.62 14.32
N ASP A 285 -17.33 -3.59 13.66
CA ASP A 285 -18.10 -4.65 14.34
C ASP A 285 -17.14 -5.62 15.07
N LEU A 286 -16.02 -5.94 14.45
CA LEU A 286 -14.99 -6.84 15.00
C LEU A 286 -13.90 -6.08 15.79
N ASP A 287 -13.78 -4.78 15.59
CA ASP A 287 -12.68 -3.93 16.09
C ASP A 287 -11.32 -4.46 15.63
N GLN A 288 -11.21 -4.70 14.31
CA GLN A 288 -10.04 -5.28 13.66
C GLN A 288 -9.57 -4.41 12.50
N ILE A 289 -8.28 -4.48 12.22
CA ILE A 289 -7.62 -3.82 11.09
C ILE A 289 -7.18 -4.88 10.09
N VAL A 290 -7.49 -4.70 8.80
CA VAL A 290 -6.89 -5.45 7.70
C VAL A 290 -5.92 -4.56 6.93
N PHE A 291 -4.78 -5.10 6.54
CA PHE A 291 -3.80 -4.43 5.68
C PHE A 291 -3.11 -5.42 4.73
N SER A 292 -2.44 -4.91 3.72
CA SER A 292 -1.74 -5.73 2.74
C SER A 292 -0.29 -5.29 2.54
N SER A 293 0.57 -6.27 2.24
CA SER A 293 1.97 -6.11 1.90
C SER A 293 2.26 -6.80 0.56
N PRO A 294 2.42 -6.07 -0.55
CA PRO A 294 2.75 -6.66 -1.85
C PRO A 294 4.15 -7.28 -1.86
N ASN A 295 5.12 -6.75 -1.10
CA ASN A 295 6.46 -7.31 -1.00
C ASN A 295 6.50 -8.68 -0.28
N LEU A 296 5.50 -8.95 0.54
CA LEU A 296 5.31 -10.26 1.18
C LEU A 296 4.30 -11.15 0.42
N SER A 297 3.60 -10.62 -0.59
CA SER A 297 2.49 -11.31 -1.25
C SER A 297 1.42 -11.77 -0.24
N GLU A 298 1.12 -10.95 0.78
CA GLU A 298 0.20 -11.31 1.87
C GLU A 298 -0.73 -10.16 2.28
N ILE A 299 -1.86 -10.55 2.85
CA ILE A 299 -2.76 -9.71 3.62
C ILE A 299 -2.75 -10.17 5.08
N PHE A 300 -3.01 -9.23 6.00
CA PHE A 300 -2.97 -9.48 7.44
C PHE A 300 -4.17 -8.88 8.14
N ILE A 301 -4.59 -9.51 9.25
CA ILE A 301 -5.59 -8.93 10.17
C ILE A 301 -5.00 -8.93 11.57
N ILE A 302 -5.18 -7.81 12.29
CA ILE A 302 -4.80 -7.63 13.69
C ILE A 302 -5.97 -7.15 14.56
N ASP A 303 -5.84 -7.31 15.87
CA ASP A 303 -6.81 -6.85 16.87
C ASP A 303 -6.55 -5.37 17.22
N HIS A 304 -7.49 -4.51 16.90
CA HIS A 304 -7.40 -3.08 17.25
C HIS A 304 -7.95 -2.80 18.67
N SER A 305 -8.69 -3.74 19.27
CA SER A 305 -9.27 -3.56 20.61
C SER A 305 -8.24 -3.52 21.77
N THR A 306 -6.98 -3.53 21.42
CA THR A 306 -5.82 -3.46 22.32
C THR A 306 -5.54 -2.02 22.77
N THR A 307 -4.92 -1.86 23.92
CA THR A 307 -4.14 -0.66 24.24
C THR A 307 -2.83 -0.68 23.44
N THR A 308 -2.15 0.46 23.21
CA THR A 308 -0.82 0.49 22.59
C THR A 308 0.16 -0.48 23.26
N LYS A 309 0.12 -0.60 24.59
CA LYS A 309 0.97 -1.56 25.32
C LYS A 309 0.65 -3.02 25.01
N GLU A 310 -0.62 -3.36 24.84
CA GLU A 310 -1.04 -4.71 24.44
C GLU A 310 -0.74 -4.97 22.97
N ALA A 311 -0.90 -3.94 22.13
CA ALA A 311 -0.56 -3.99 20.70
C ALA A 311 0.95 -4.26 20.47
N ALA A 312 1.83 -3.80 21.36
CA ALA A 312 3.26 -4.10 21.34
C ALA A 312 3.62 -5.48 21.94
N GLY A 313 2.65 -6.31 22.27
CA GLY A 313 2.88 -7.60 22.91
C GLY A 313 2.01 -8.72 22.33
N HIS A 314 2.15 -9.90 22.92
CA HIS A 314 1.52 -11.15 22.46
C HIS A 314 0.27 -11.52 23.26
N LYS A 315 -0.28 -10.61 24.08
CA LYS A 315 -1.45 -10.84 24.93
C LYS A 315 -2.26 -9.56 25.11
N GLY A 316 -3.56 -9.68 25.20
CA GLY A 316 -4.49 -8.56 25.39
C GLY A 316 -5.47 -8.43 24.22
N GLY A 317 -6.28 -7.37 24.25
CA GLY A 317 -7.37 -7.20 23.33
C GLY A 317 -8.48 -8.24 23.45
N ARG A 318 -9.49 -8.16 22.57
CA ARG A 318 -10.61 -9.13 22.56
C ARG A 318 -10.18 -10.52 22.11
N SER A 319 -9.16 -10.61 21.25
CA SER A 319 -8.60 -11.86 20.76
C SER A 319 -7.75 -12.59 21.83
N GLY A 320 -7.24 -11.86 22.83
CA GLY A 320 -6.27 -12.33 23.80
C GLY A 320 -4.85 -12.50 23.25
N LYS A 321 -4.59 -12.08 21.98
CA LYS A 321 -3.33 -12.26 21.25
C LYS A 321 -2.48 -10.98 21.18
N GLY A 322 -2.92 -9.90 21.82
CA GLY A 322 -2.23 -8.61 21.69
C GLY A 322 -2.22 -8.12 20.24
N GLY A 323 -1.06 -7.69 19.75
CA GLY A 323 -0.89 -7.23 18.38
C GLY A 323 -0.44 -8.29 17.37
N ASP A 324 -0.39 -9.57 17.77
CA ASP A 324 -0.04 -10.66 16.85
C ASP A 324 -1.07 -10.81 15.73
N PHE A 325 -0.66 -11.34 14.59
CA PHE A 325 -1.58 -11.60 13.47
C PHE A 325 -2.69 -12.55 13.89
N LEU A 326 -3.92 -12.11 13.72
CA LEU A 326 -5.10 -12.96 13.86
C LEU A 326 -5.27 -13.85 12.63
N TYR A 327 -4.90 -13.31 11.48
CA TYR A 327 -5.05 -13.92 10.16
C TYR A 327 -3.99 -13.38 9.21
N ARG A 328 -3.51 -14.24 8.32
CA ARG A 328 -2.70 -13.88 7.16
C ARG A 328 -3.03 -14.79 5.98
N TRP A 329 -2.91 -14.28 4.74
CA TRP A 329 -3.22 -15.05 3.56
C TRP A 329 -2.47 -14.51 2.34
N GLY A 330 -1.98 -15.41 1.51
CA GLY A 330 -1.30 -15.07 0.25
C GLY A 330 -0.07 -15.94 0.02
N ASN A 331 0.94 -15.87 0.89
CA ASN A 331 2.19 -16.61 0.72
C ASN A 331 2.64 -17.36 1.99
N PRO A 332 2.25 -18.62 2.15
CA PRO A 332 2.61 -19.37 3.35
C PRO A 332 4.10 -19.70 3.49
N GLN A 333 4.90 -19.52 2.43
CA GLN A 333 6.36 -19.70 2.52
C GLN A 333 6.99 -18.71 3.50
N ASN A 334 6.39 -17.53 3.71
CA ASN A 334 6.89 -16.50 4.63
C ASN A 334 6.87 -16.93 6.10
N TYR A 335 6.16 -18.00 6.43
CA TYR A 335 6.20 -18.65 7.74
C TYR A 335 6.48 -20.14 7.63
N HIS A 336 7.29 -20.52 6.64
CA HIS A 336 7.87 -21.85 6.42
C HIS A 336 6.83 -22.97 6.23
N HIS A 337 5.65 -22.64 5.67
CA HIS A 337 4.64 -23.61 5.25
C HIS A 337 4.47 -23.57 3.72
N GLY A 338 4.14 -24.72 3.14
CA GLY A 338 3.94 -24.80 1.69
C GLY A 338 5.22 -24.61 0.85
N ASP A 339 5.01 -24.35 -0.43
CA ASP A 339 6.08 -24.06 -1.40
C ASP A 339 5.65 -22.96 -2.40
N SER A 340 6.45 -22.70 -3.43
CA SER A 340 6.17 -21.62 -4.40
C SER A 340 4.88 -21.80 -5.21
N THR A 341 4.23 -22.95 -5.16
CA THR A 341 2.93 -23.18 -5.81
C THR A 341 1.77 -22.77 -4.91
N ASP A 342 2.04 -22.51 -3.64
CA ASP A 342 1.05 -22.07 -2.66
C ASP A 342 0.94 -20.53 -2.58
N GLU A 343 1.82 -19.78 -3.24
CA GLU A 343 1.71 -18.34 -3.38
C GLU A 343 0.50 -17.95 -4.23
N LYS A 344 -0.33 -17.06 -3.72
CA LYS A 344 -1.66 -16.73 -4.26
C LYS A 344 -1.82 -15.26 -4.64
N LEU A 345 -0.94 -14.38 -4.15
CA LEU A 345 -0.99 -12.94 -4.40
C LEU A 345 0.31 -12.45 -5.04
N PHE A 346 0.17 -11.50 -5.97
CA PHE A 346 1.28 -10.99 -6.76
C PHE A 346 1.15 -9.48 -6.95
N GLY A 347 1.77 -8.71 -6.05
CA GLY A 347 1.76 -7.26 -6.10
C GLY A 347 0.39 -6.63 -5.78
N GLN A 348 -0.40 -7.25 -4.91
CA GLN A 348 -1.79 -6.89 -4.61
C GLN A 348 -1.94 -5.51 -3.97
N HIS A 349 -3.14 -4.92 -4.15
CA HIS A 349 -3.57 -3.64 -3.59
C HIS A 349 -5.02 -3.71 -3.10
N ASP A 350 -5.41 -2.67 -2.35
CA ASP A 350 -6.80 -2.35 -1.99
C ASP A 350 -7.55 -3.49 -1.30
N ILE A 351 -6.92 -4.11 -0.28
CA ILE A 351 -7.61 -5.05 0.60
C ILE A 351 -8.71 -4.34 1.38
N ARG A 352 -9.91 -4.91 1.41
CA ARG A 352 -11.03 -4.37 2.19
C ARG A 352 -12.06 -5.42 2.56
N TRP A 353 -12.79 -5.20 3.66
CA TRP A 353 -14.02 -5.93 3.91
C TRP A 353 -15.13 -5.48 2.96
N ILE A 354 -15.98 -6.44 2.57
CA ILE A 354 -17.28 -6.13 1.97
C ILE A 354 -18.18 -5.61 3.08
N GLU A 355 -18.67 -4.40 2.87
CA GLU A 355 -19.47 -3.67 3.85
C GLU A 355 -20.81 -4.36 4.14
N LYS A 356 -21.34 -4.08 5.31
CA LYS A 356 -22.64 -4.57 5.77
C LYS A 356 -23.76 -4.23 4.79
N GLY A 357 -24.65 -5.19 4.57
CA GLY A 357 -25.78 -5.07 3.65
C GLY A 357 -25.44 -5.30 2.17
N LYS A 358 -24.17 -5.54 1.82
CA LYS A 358 -23.77 -5.87 0.45
C LYS A 358 -23.61 -7.39 0.27
N PRO A 359 -23.79 -7.92 -0.96
CA PRO A 359 -23.53 -9.34 -1.22
C PRO A 359 -22.09 -9.73 -0.84
N GLY A 360 -21.92 -10.76 -0.01
CA GLY A 360 -20.64 -11.17 0.53
C GLY A 360 -20.22 -10.39 1.79
N GLU A 361 -21.14 -9.72 2.49
CA GLU A 361 -20.86 -9.02 3.76
C GLU A 361 -19.91 -9.81 4.66
N GLY A 362 -18.86 -9.14 5.15
CA GLY A 362 -17.84 -9.73 6.03
C GLY A 362 -16.73 -10.51 5.29
N HIS A 363 -16.88 -10.80 4.00
CA HIS A 363 -15.77 -11.27 3.18
C HIS A 363 -14.77 -10.16 2.89
N LEU A 364 -13.59 -10.53 2.39
CA LEU A 364 -12.57 -9.59 1.94
C LEU A 364 -12.55 -9.52 0.41
N THR A 365 -12.29 -8.35 -0.15
CA THR A 365 -11.90 -8.20 -1.56
C THR A 365 -10.48 -7.69 -1.65
N VAL A 366 -9.71 -8.15 -2.64
CA VAL A 366 -8.35 -7.71 -2.93
C VAL A 366 -8.16 -7.64 -4.46
N PHE A 367 -7.46 -6.60 -4.91
CA PHE A 367 -7.02 -6.47 -6.29
C PHE A 367 -5.61 -7.05 -6.42
N ASP A 368 -5.45 -8.12 -7.20
CA ASP A 368 -4.17 -8.76 -7.46
C ASP A 368 -3.62 -8.29 -8.81
N ASN A 369 -2.46 -7.62 -8.80
CA ASN A 369 -2.00 -6.83 -9.94
C ASN A 369 -1.26 -7.65 -10.99
N ASP A 370 -0.30 -8.48 -10.59
CA ASP A 370 0.72 -9.05 -11.50
C ASP A 370 0.74 -10.57 -11.48
N ILE A 371 -0.44 -11.19 -11.61
CA ILE A 371 -0.56 -12.66 -11.63
C ILE A 371 0.29 -13.22 -12.77
N PRO A 372 1.26 -14.11 -12.49
CA PRO A 372 2.15 -14.66 -13.51
C PRO A 372 1.39 -15.41 -14.60
N ASN A 373 1.77 -15.18 -15.86
CA ASN A 373 1.25 -15.90 -17.02
C ASN A 373 2.43 -16.40 -17.86
N ALA A 374 2.63 -17.70 -17.88
CA ALA A 374 3.78 -18.31 -18.58
C ALA A 374 3.81 -18.06 -20.10
N ALA A 375 2.69 -17.74 -20.71
CA ALA A 375 2.55 -17.55 -22.15
C ALA A 375 2.53 -16.08 -22.58
N HIS A 376 2.25 -15.15 -21.66
CA HIS A 376 1.96 -13.75 -21.97
C HIS A 376 2.45 -12.80 -20.88
N MET A 377 2.12 -11.51 -21.02
CA MET A 377 2.27 -10.51 -19.95
C MET A 377 1.44 -10.94 -18.72
N PRO A 378 1.83 -10.52 -17.50
CA PRO A 378 1.00 -10.69 -16.32
C PRO A 378 -0.41 -10.14 -16.55
N TYR A 379 -1.36 -10.59 -15.75
CA TYR A 379 -2.73 -10.07 -15.75
C TYR A 379 -3.17 -9.76 -14.32
N SER A 380 -4.25 -8.98 -14.19
CA SER A 380 -4.83 -8.68 -12.89
C SER A 380 -6.12 -9.45 -12.66
N ALA A 381 -6.43 -9.66 -11.39
CA ALA A 381 -7.71 -10.21 -10.96
C ALA A 381 -8.25 -9.49 -9.72
N VAL A 382 -9.54 -9.63 -9.48
CA VAL A 382 -10.16 -9.27 -8.21
C VAL A 382 -10.61 -10.54 -7.53
N TYR A 383 -10.15 -10.77 -6.32
CA TYR A 383 -10.57 -11.90 -5.49
C TYR A 383 -11.57 -11.47 -4.43
N GLU A 384 -12.55 -12.33 -4.16
CA GLU A 384 -13.36 -12.32 -2.95
C GLU A 384 -12.95 -13.51 -2.09
N LEU A 385 -12.57 -13.25 -0.86
CA LEU A 385 -12.10 -14.25 0.11
C LEU A 385 -13.12 -14.36 1.24
N SER A 386 -13.42 -15.58 1.67
CA SER A 386 -14.17 -15.86 2.89
C SER A 386 -13.22 -16.45 3.93
N PRO A 387 -12.60 -15.63 4.77
CA PRO A 387 -11.70 -16.12 5.81
C PRO A 387 -12.42 -17.12 6.76
N PRO A 388 -11.73 -18.16 7.26
CA PRO A 388 -12.30 -19.09 8.22
C PRO A 388 -12.37 -18.41 9.60
N VAL A 389 -13.44 -17.67 9.84
CA VAL A 389 -13.65 -16.86 11.05
C VAL A 389 -14.97 -17.23 11.74
N ASP A 390 -14.99 -17.30 13.07
CA ASP A 390 -16.19 -17.47 13.85
C ASP A 390 -16.92 -16.14 14.11
N THR A 391 -18.10 -16.22 14.70
CA THR A 391 -18.92 -15.04 15.05
C THR A 391 -18.29 -14.12 16.10
N LYS A 392 -17.18 -14.50 16.71
CA LYS A 392 -16.42 -13.72 17.68
C LYS A 392 -15.19 -13.07 17.07
N GLY A 393 -14.93 -13.31 15.78
CA GLY A 393 -13.75 -12.80 15.09
C GLY A 393 -12.48 -13.63 15.26
N ASN A 394 -12.59 -14.89 15.70
CA ASN A 394 -11.45 -15.78 15.78
C ASN A 394 -11.22 -16.49 14.45
N TYR A 395 -10.00 -16.46 13.96
CA TYR A 395 -9.57 -17.11 12.72
C TYR A 395 -8.92 -18.46 13.03
N PHE A 396 -9.04 -19.41 12.11
CA PHE A 396 -8.58 -20.78 12.30
C PHE A 396 -7.55 -21.16 11.24
N LEU A 397 -6.52 -21.89 11.69
CA LEU A 397 -5.58 -22.56 10.81
C LEU A 397 -6.19 -23.83 10.23
N GLU A 398 -5.88 -24.09 8.99
CA GLU A 398 -6.12 -25.38 8.33
C GLU A 398 -5.21 -26.47 8.94
N LYS A 399 -5.50 -27.74 8.63
CA LYS A 399 -4.73 -28.87 9.18
C LYS A 399 -3.25 -28.87 8.78
N ASN A 400 -2.93 -28.23 7.68
CA ASN A 400 -1.55 -28.07 7.18
C ASN A 400 -0.78 -26.92 7.84
N GLY A 401 -1.38 -26.21 8.81
CA GLY A 401 -0.77 -25.09 9.51
C GLY A 401 -0.85 -23.76 8.76
N THR A 402 -1.60 -23.68 7.65
CA THR A 402 -1.82 -22.43 6.91
C THR A 402 -3.19 -21.83 7.22
N PHE A 403 -3.38 -20.54 6.95
CA PHE A 403 -4.69 -19.91 6.98
C PHE A 403 -5.44 -20.13 5.66
N GLY A 404 -6.71 -20.59 5.75
CA GLY A 404 -7.61 -20.67 4.61
C GLY A 404 -8.19 -19.31 4.18
N PRO A 405 -8.98 -19.27 3.10
CA PRO A 405 -9.39 -20.39 2.27
C PRO A 405 -8.30 -20.83 1.28
N GLU A 406 -8.34 -22.07 0.82
CA GLU A 406 -7.43 -22.54 -0.23
C GLU A 406 -7.63 -21.77 -1.54
N LYS A 407 -8.87 -21.37 -1.83
CA LYS A 407 -9.26 -20.63 -3.04
C LYS A 407 -10.22 -19.50 -2.73
N PRO A 408 -10.16 -18.38 -3.48
CA PRO A 408 -11.19 -17.35 -3.44
C PRO A 408 -12.59 -17.94 -3.68
N VAL A 409 -13.60 -17.37 -3.04
CA VAL A 409 -15.01 -17.75 -3.27
C VAL A 409 -15.55 -17.16 -4.58
N TRP A 410 -14.93 -16.09 -5.06
CA TRP A 410 -15.23 -15.47 -6.34
C TRP A 410 -13.98 -14.83 -6.92
N VAL A 411 -13.86 -14.87 -8.24
CA VAL A 411 -12.75 -14.27 -8.99
C VAL A 411 -13.30 -13.53 -10.20
N TYR A 412 -12.85 -12.32 -10.41
CA TYR A 412 -12.99 -11.62 -11.69
C TYR A 412 -11.63 -11.50 -12.36
N MET A 413 -11.56 -11.87 -13.62
CA MET A 413 -10.46 -11.60 -14.55
C MET A 413 -11.04 -11.39 -15.94
N ALA A 414 -10.36 -10.62 -16.79
CA ALA A 414 -10.80 -10.52 -18.18
C ALA A 414 -10.64 -11.84 -18.94
N PRO A 415 -11.59 -12.20 -19.82
CA PRO A 415 -11.50 -13.44 -20.58
C PRO A 415 -10.25 -13.58 -21.46
N ASP A 416 -9.70 -12.45 -21.92
CA ASP A 416 -8.50 -12.38 -22.75
C ASP A 416 -7.21 -12.18 -21.93
N THR A 417 -7.31 -12.03 -20.61
CA THR A 417 -6.22 -11.73 -19.66
C THR A 417 -5.37 -10.49 -19.97
N LEU A 418 -5.62 -9.81 -21.10
CA LEU A 418 -4.82 -8.66 -21.55
C LEU A 418 -5.54 -7.31 -21.34
N SER A 419 -6.87 -7.30 -21.41
CA SER A 419 -7.67 -6.09 -21.31
C SER A 419 -7.91 -5.60 -19.88
N PHE A 420 -7.52 -6.39 -18.87
CA PHE A 420 -7.64 -6.08 -17.46
C PHE A 420 -6.30 -6.33 -16.77
N TRP A 421 -5.41 -5.35 -16.89
CA TRP A 421 -4.11 -5.36 -16.24
C TRP A 421 -3.74 -3.97 -15.74
N GLY A 422 -3.37 -3.90 -14.48
CA GLY A 422 -2.79 -2.74 -13.82
C GLY A 422 -1.60 -3.20 -12.99
N SER A 423 -0.38 -2.82 -13.38
CA SER A 423 0.86 -3.30 -12.76
C SER A 423 1.08 -2.81 -11.31
N PHE A 424 0.36 -1.78 -10.88
CA PHE A 424 0.46 -1.22 -9.53
C PHE A 424 -0.79 -0.39 -9.21
N VAL A 425 -0.96 -0.02 -7.94
CA VAL A 425 -2.16 0.62 -7.39
C VAL A 425 -3.42 -0.15 -7.78
N SER A 426 -4.50 0.49 -8.16
CA SER A 426 -5.77 -0.15 -8.52
C SER A 426 -6.61 -0.52 -7.29
N GLY A 427 -7.86 -0.87 -7.52
CA GLY A 427 -8.75 -1.29 -6.47
C GLY A 427 -10.09 -1.77 -6.98
N ALA A 428 -10.84 -2.45 -6.11
CA ALA A 428 -12.17 -2.95 -6.41
C ALA A 428 -13.08 -2.80 -5.20
N GLN A 429 -14.29 -2.34 -5.46
CA GLN A 429 -15.31 -2.14 -4.42
C GLN A 429 -16.59 -2.90 -4.77
N ARG A 430 -17.13 -3.66 -3.80
CA ARG A 430 -18.43 -4.27 -3.94
C ARG A 430 -19.52 -3.20 -3.91
N MET A 431 -20.32 -3.14 -4.96
CA MET A 431 -21.53 -2.31 -5.01
C MET A 431 -22.74 -3.07 -4.48
N ALA A 432 -23.85 -2.34 -4.25
CA ALA A 432 -25.10 -2.93 -3.78
C ALA A 432 -25.74 -3.83 -4.84
#